data_4ae191c328a95bbbba5e33eaaa36a823
#
_entry.id   4ae191c328a95bbbba5e33eaaa36a823
#
_cell.length_a   1.000
_cell.length_b   1.000
_cell.length_c   1.000
_cell.angle_alpha   90.00
_cell.angle_beta   90.00
_cell.angle_gamma   90.00
#
_symmetry.space_group_name_H-M   'P 1'
#
loop_
_entity.id
_entity.type
_entity.pdbx_description
1 polymer ?
#
loop_
_entity_poly.entity_id
_entity_poly.type
_entity_poly.pdbx_seq_one_letter_code
_entity_poly.pdbx_strand_id
1 'polypeptide(L)'
;MLKSSVIGQLAFVSLLALSLLVSFMTPVSAAPEEVPELFPKTLSAAIAFSVAVISAGFGIARAGSAGLAAAAERPEIRTTAIIVAAFAEALAIYGIVIAFFILGA
;
A
#
# COMPACT_ATOMS: atom_id res chain seq x y z
N MET A 1 -1.48 -11.24 32.73
CA MET A 1 -0.35 -10.86 31.85
C MET A 1 -0.73 -10.67 30.38
N LEU A 2 -1.61 -11.48 29.79
CA LEU A 2 -2.05 -11.31 28.38
C LEU A 2 -2.80 -10.01 28.08
N LYS A 3 -3.55 -9.42 29.02
CA LYS A 3 -4.30 -8.17 28.80
C LYS A 3 -3.42 -6.95 28.59
N SER A 4 -2.28 -6.83 29.26
CA SER A 4 -1.38 -5.67 29.11
C SER A 4 -0.66 -5.65 27.76
N SER A 5 -0.31 -6.80 27.21
CA SER A 5 0.30 -6.94 25.89
C SER A 5 -0.68 -6.56 24.77
N VAL A 6 -1.94 -6.99 24.86
CA VAL A 6 -2.97 -6.64 23.87
C VAL A 6 -3.29 -5.14 23.89
N ILE A 7 -3.37 -4.54 25.06
CA ILE A 7 -3.59 -3.09 25.21
C ILE A 7 -2.41 -2.30 24.61
N GLY A 8 -1.18 -2.76 24.84
CA GLY A 8 0.01 -2.14 24.24
C GLY A 8 0.03 -2.21 22.72
N GLN A 9 -0.34 -3.36 22.14
CA GLN A 9 -0.45 -3.53 20.70
C GLN A 9 -1.54 -2.65 20.08
N LEU A 10 -2.72 -2.58 20.72
CA LEU A 10 -3.80 -1.71 20.26
C LEU A 10 -3.43 -0.24 20.32
N ALA A 11 -2.76 0.19 21.39
CA ALA A 11 -2.27 1.57 21.55
C ALA A 11 -1.23 1.90 20.45
N PHE A 12 -0.31 0.99 20.15
CA PHE A 12 0.71 1.18 19.13
C PHE A 12 0.09 1.30 17.73
N VAL A 13 -0.86 0.41 17.38
CA VAL A 13 -1.57 0.45 16.09
C VAL A 13 -2.40 1.73 15.98
N SER A 14 -3.07 2.17 17.07
CA SER A 14 -3.83 3.41 17.07
C SER A 14 -2.95 4.65 16.90
N LEU A 15 -1.76 4.66 17.50
CA LEU A 15 -0.78 5.75 17.33
C LEU A 15 -0.24 5.80 15.90
N LEU A 16 0.06 4.66 15.30
CA LEU A 16 0.47 4.57 13.89
C LEU A 16 -0.63 5.05 12.95
N ALA A 17 -1.87 4.61 13.15
CA ALA A 17 -3.00 5.04 12.35
C ALA A 17 -3.24 6.56 12.48
N LEU A 18 -3.13 7.11 13.70
CA LEU A 18 -3.29 8.53 13.95
C LEU A 18 -2.16 9.35 13.29
N SER A 19 -0.91 8.89 13.36
CA SER A 19 0.23 9.57 12.75
C SER A 19 0.12 9.59 11.22
N LEU A 20 -0.34 8.50 10.61
CA LEU A 20 -0.63 8.44 9.18
C LEU A 20 -1.77 9.40 8.79
N LEU A 21 -2.84 9.44 9.59
CA LEU A 21 -3.99 10.33 9.35
C LEU A 21 -3.57 11.81 9.44
N VAL A 22 -2.76 12.17 10.44
CA VAL A 22 -2.22 13.53 10.61
C VAL A 22 -1.30 13.90 9.45
N SER A 23 -0.45 12.97 8.99
CA SER A 23 0.42 13.20 7.83
C SER A 23 -0.36 13.44 6.53
N PHE A 24 -1.53 12.82 6.39
CA PHE A 24 -2.43 13.06 5.24
C PHE A 24 -3.18 14.39 5.34
N MET A 25 -3.42 14.89 6.56
CA MET A 25 -4.17 16.13 6.78
C MET A 25 -3.30 17.38 6.86
N THR A 26 -1.98 17.24 7.04
CA THR A 26 -1.08 18.39 6.96
C THR A 26 -0.88 18.74 5.48
N PRO A 27 -1.35 19.92 5.02
CA PRO A 27 -0.98 20.38 3.69
C PRO A 27 0.54 20.48 3.67
N VAL A 28 1.18 19.75 2.76
CA VAL A 28 2.57 19.99 2.42
C VAL A 28 2.59 21.37 1.75
N SER A 29 2.76 22.41 2.56
CA SER A 29 3.06 23.74 2.09
C SER A 29 4.52 23.70 1.62
N ALA A 30 4.74 23.11 0.45
CA ALA A 30 5.97 23.32 -0.28
C ALA A 30 5.96 24.81 -0.66
N ALA A 31 6.79 25.61 0.03
CA ALA A 31 7.17 26.89 -0.53
C ALA A 31 7.67 26.63 -1.96
N PRO A 32 7.37 27.51 -2.94
CA PRO A 32 7.88 27.37 -4.29
C PRO A 32 9.39 27.68 -4.27
N GLU A 33 10.19 26.73 -3.79
CA GLU A 33 11.58 26.67 -4.18
C GLU A 33 11.56 26.12 -5.61
N GLU A 34 12.04 26.91 -6.55
CA GLU A 34 12.41 26.44 -7.89
C GLU A 34 13.56 25.46 -7.74
N VAL A 35 13.25 24.27 -7.22
CA VAL A 35 14.18 23.14 -7.26
C VAL A 35 14.23 22.73 -8.73
N PRO A 36 15.41 22.69 -9.37
CA PRO A 36 15.51 22.16 -10.72
C PRO A 36 14.83 20.80 -10.76
N GLU A 37 13.77 20.62 -11.57
CA GLU A 37 13.10 19.36 -11.72
C GLU A 37 14.12 18.34 -12.26
N LEU A 38 14.67 17.52 -11.36
CA LEU A 38 15.63 16.47 -11.75
C LEU A 38 15.00 15.49 -12.73
N PHE A 39 13.68 15.30 -12.62
CA PHE A 39 12.88 14.44 -13.49
C PHE A 39 11.56 15.11 -13.86
N PRO A 40 11.12 14.99 -15.14
CA PRO A 40 9.77 15.39 -15.53
C PRO A 40 8.70 14.69 -14.69
N LYS A 41 7.61 15.39 -14.37
CA LYS A 41 6.47 14.83 -13.62
C LYS A 41 5.97 13.52 -14.22
N THR A 42 5.93 13.41 -15.54
CA THR A 42 5.54 12.21 -16.27
C THR A 42 6.45 11.01 -15.95
N LEU A 43 7.76 11.22 -15.89
CA LEU A 43 8.71 10.16 -15.54
C LEU A 43 8.59 9.77 -14.07
N SER A 44 8.44 10.74 -13.18
CA SER A 44 8.23 10.49 -11.75
C SER A 44 6.94 9.68 -11.51
N ALA A 45 5.84 10.04 -12.17
CA ALA A 45 4.59 9.30 -12.11
C ALA A 45 4.71 7.88 -12.68
N ALA A 46 5.41 7.74 -13.81
CA ALA A 46 5.63 6.42 -14.43
C ALA A 46 6.47 5.51 -13.53
N ILE A 47 7.51 6.02 -12.88
CA ILE A 47 8.34 5.26 -11.94
C ILE A 47 7.51 4.85 -10.72
N ALA A 48 6.78 5.79 -10.12
CA ALA A 48 5.93 5.51 -8.95
C ALA A 48 4.92 4.40 -9.24
N PHE A 49 4.22 4.51 -10.38
CA PHE A 49 3.26 3.50 -10.82
C PHE A 49 3.92 2.15 -11.11
N SER A 50 5.04 2.13 -11.84
CA SER A 50 5.75 0.90 -12.18
C SER A 50 6.22 0.15 -10.94
N VAL A 51 6.77 0.84 -9.95
CA VAL A 51 7.20 0.22 -8.68
C VAL A 51 6.01 -0.37 -7.93
N ALA A 52 4.89 0.34 -7.86
CA ALA A 52 3.67 -0.15 -7.21
C ALA A 52 3.14 -1.41 -7.90
N VAL A 53 3.04 -1.41 -9.22
CA VAL A 53 2.54 -2.57 -10.01
C VAL A 53 3.46 -3.78 -9.88
N ILE A 54 4.78 -3.58 -9.94
CA ILE A 54 5.74 -4.68 -9.77
C ILE A 54 5.61 -5.28 -8.36
N SER A 55 5.54 -4.44 -7.33
CA SER A 55 5.36 -4.89 -5.94
C SER A 55 4.05 -5.65 -5.74
N ALA A 56 2.95 -5.13 -6.29
CA ALA A 56 1.64 -5.79 -6.27
C ALA A 56 1.67 -7.13 -7.00
N GLY A 57 2.31 -7.19 -8.17
CA GLY A 57 2.48 -8.41 -8.95
C GLY A 57 3.22 -9.51 -8.18
N PHE A 58 4.28 -9.15 -7.46
CA PHE A 58 4.97 -10.10 -6.55
C PHE A 58 4.05 -10.57 -5.42
N GLY A 59 3.29 -9.67 -4.81
CA GLY A 59 2.33 -10.00 -3.76
C GLY A 59 1.25 -10.97 -4.24
N ILE A 60 0.63 -10.67 -5.39
CA ILE A 60 -0.39 -11.50 -6.01
C ILE A 60 0.17 -12.88 -6.40
N ALA A 61 1.33 -12.93 -7.01
CA ALA A 61 1.96 -14.19 -7.43
C ALA A 61 2.22 -15.09 -6.23
N ARG A 62 2.74 -14.54 -5.13
CA ARG A 62 3.02 -15.29 -3.89
C ARG A 62 1.74 -15.70 -3.17
N ALA A 63 0.84 -14.77 -2.94
CA ALA A 63 -0.43 -15.02 -2.26
C ALA A 63 -1.33 -15.96 -3.08
N GLY A 64 -1.40 -15.76 -4.39
CA GLY A 64 -2.19 -16.57 -5.30
C GLY A 64 -1.69 -18.02 -5.35
N SER A 65 -0.39 -18.24 -5.57
CA SER A 65 0.16 -19.60 -5.62
C SER A 65 0.00 -20.35 -4.30
N ALA A 66 0.33 -19.71 -3.18
CA ALA A 66 0.16 -20.31 -1.85
C ALA A 66 -1.31 -20.56 -1.52
N GLY A 67 -2.18 -19.60 -1.85
CA GLY A 67 -3.62 -19.70 -1.62
C GLY A 67 -4.28 -20.81 -2.44
N LEU A 68 -3.88 -20.96 -3.73
CA LEU A 68 -4.39 -22.04 -4.59
C LEU A 68 -3.93 -23.42 -4.10
N ALA A 69 -2.65 -23.54 -3.71
CA ALA A 69 -2.13 -24.79 -3.15
C ALA A 69 -2.86 -25.17 -1.86
N ALA A 70 -3.03 -24.23 -0.95
CA ALA A 70 -3.73 -24.48 0.31
C ALA A 70 -5.23 -24.76 0.10
N ALA A 71 -5.89 -24.12 -0.87
CA ALA A 71 -7.29 -24.36 -1.20
C ALA A 71 -7.53 -25.71 -1.88
N ALA A 72 -6.52 -26.31 -2.48
CA ALA A 72 -6.58 -27.67 -2.99
C ALA A 72 -6.70 -28.71 -1.86
N GLU A 73 -6.04 -28.46 -0.73
CA GLU A 73 -6.11 -29.33 0.46
C GLU A 73 -7.30 -28.98 1.37
N ARG A 74 -7.63 -27.68 1.46
CA ARG A 74 -8.68 -27.15 2.32
C ARG A 74 -9.55 -26.16 1.57
N PRO A 75 -10.64 -26.63 0.94
CA PRO A 75 -11.53 -25.76 0.13
C PRO A 75 -12.14 -24.59 0.91
N GLU A 76 -12.27 -24.72 2.23
CA GLU A 76 -12.82 -23.67 3.09
C GLU A 76 -11.98 -22.39 3.15
N ILE A 77 -10.66 -22.45 2.85
CA ILE A 77 -9.79 -21.29 2.86
C ILE A 77 -9.74 -20.54 1.54
N ARG A 78 -10.45 -21.01 0.50
CA ARG A 78 -10.46 -20.37 -0.82
C ARG A 78 -10.82 -18.90 -0.74
N THR A 79 -11.85 -18.54 0.02
CA THR A 79 -12.28 -17.15 0.18
C THR A 79 -11.19 -16.30 0.82
N THR A 80 -10.53 -16.80 1.85
CA THR A 80 -9.42 -16.08 2.49
C THR A 80 -8.26 -15.87 1.54
N ALA A 81 -7.92 -16.87 0.72
CA ALA A 81 -6.87 -16.75 -0.29
C ALA A 81 -7.18 -15.66 -1.34
N ILE A 82 -8.43 -15.59 -1.80
CA ILE A 82 -8.88 -14.55 -2.74
C ILE A 82 -8.78 -13.16 -2.10
N ILE A 83 -9.21 -13.01 -0.84
CA ILE A 83 -9.15 -11.72 -0.13
C ILE A 83 -7.70 -11.26 0.01
N VAL A 84 -6.77 -12.14 0.38
CA VAL A 84 -5.35 -11.78 0.51
C VAL A 84 -4.75 -11.37 -0.83
N ALA A 85 -5.09 -12.05 -1.92
CA ALA A 85 -4.66 -11.67 -3.27
C ALA A 85 -5.24 -10.31 -3.68
N ALA A 86 -6.51 -10.04 -3.37
CA ALA A 86 -7.15 -8.74 -3.65
C ALA A 86 -6.51 -7.59 -2.88
N PHE A 87 -6.06 -7.79 -1.64
CA PHE A 87 -5.30 -6.77 -0.92
C PHE A 87 -3.97 -6.44 -1.59
N ALA A 88 -3.28 -7.43 -2.15
CA ALA A 88 -2.06 -7.17 -2.90
C ALA A 88 -2.35 -6.37 -4.19
N GLU A 89 -3.46 -6.64 -4.88
CA GLU A 89 -3.91 -5.88 -6.05
C GLU A 89 -4.26 -4.42 -5.70
N ALA A 90 -4.83 -4.17 -4.53
CA ALA A 90 -5.15 -2.83 -4.07
C ALA A 90 -3.93 -1.91 -4.01
N LEU A 91 -2.73 -2.45 -3.78
CA LEU A 91 -1.48 -1.66 -3.81
C LEU A 91 -1.20 -1.06 -5.19
N ALA A 92 -1.53 -1.77 -6.28
CA ALA A 92 -1.39 -1.22 -7.63
C ALA A 92 -2.37 -0.06 -7.87
N ILE A 93 -3.58 -0.15 -7.32
CA ILE A 93 -4.58 0.92 -7.40
C ILE A 93 -4.08 2.17 -6.67
N TYR A 94 -3.46 2.04 -5.50
CA TYR A 94 -2.82 3.17 -4.82
C TYR A 94 -1.69 3.77 -5.67
N GLY A 95 -0.95 2.96 -6.42
CA GLY A 95 0.06 3.44 -7.35
C GLY A 95 -0.51 4.34 -8.44
N ILE A 96 -1.68 4.00 -8.99
CA ILE A 96 -2.40 4.86 -9.95
C ILE A 96 -2.76 6.20 -9.31
N VAL A 97 -3.32 6.19 -8.10
CA VAL A 97 -3.72 7.40 -7.38
C VAL A 97 -2.52 8.32 -7.16
N ILE A 98 -1.38 7.77 -6.71
CA ILE A 98 -0.14 8.54 -6.51
C ILE A 98 0.33 9.14 -7.83
N ALA A 99 0.30 8.37 -8.93
CA ALA A 99 0.69 8.87 -10.25
C ALA A 99 -0.18 10.04 -10.70
N PHE A 100 -1.50 9.97 -10.48
CA PHE A 100 -2.41 11.08 -10.76
C PHE A 100 -2.11 12.33 -9.93
N PHE A 101 -1.80 12.17 -8.64
CA PHE A 101 -1.41 13.31 -7.81
C PHE A 101 -0.12 13.96 -8.30
N ILE A 102 0.88 13.18 -8.71
CA ILE A 102 2.13 13.72 -9.26
C ILE A 102 1.87 14.48 -10.55
N LEU A 103 0.99 13.98 -11.43
CA LEU A 103 0.68 14.63 -12.70
C LEU A 103 -0.18 15.89 -12.52
N GLY A 104 -1.00 15.95 -11.48
CA GLY A 104 -1.90 17.07 -11.18
C GLY A 104 -1.26 18.17 -10.34
N ALA A 105 -0.11 17.93 -9.74
CA ALA A 105 0.64 18.93 -8.97
C ALA A 105 1.52 19.76 -9.90
#